data_68f4178928b4d7d3f5f42f9f5bfc5d0f
#
_entry.id   68f4178928b4d7d3f5f42f9f5bfc5d0f
#
_cell.length_a   1.000
_cell.length_b   1.000
_cell.length_c   1.000
_cell.angle_alpha   90.00
_cell.angle_beta   90.00
_cell.angle_gamma   90.00
#
_symmetry.space_group_name_H-M   'P 1'
#
loop_
_entity.id
_entity.type
_entity.pdbx_description
1 polymer ?
#
loop_
_entity_poly.entity_id
_entity_poly.type
_entity_poly.pdbx_seq_one_letter_code
_entity_poly.pdbx_strand_id
1 'polypeptide(L)'
;MDLKTGECRQLTQAHELDTASLSLLPDDRGFILFDGPALRQGNLSTLRDREVYSIPEGWTRGPGASMTGDGVSSLFFEVSPQASRLRLLGMAKGSATTVVEIPFPGSHPIARPRRAQVLYRQGDEALWLVNFDGRQNRKLKTASDGTIGTAFWAPNGRTVLYLHIPTDVTKLVAIREHTPDENSDKQVATTSQFASLGCNGDASVFVGASRNRNSPHILILLRVARRELMLCEHRCSDPFAVSPIFSPDSQRIYFQSDRDGKRAIYMVRVDKFVEETEA
;
A
#
# COMPACT_ATOMS: atom_id res chain seq x y z
N MET A 1 11.24 -10.06 11.73
CA MET A 1 11.01 -11.28 12.55
C MET A 1 11.17 -12.48 11.65
N ASP A 2 11.98 -13.45 12.04
CA ASP A 2 12.02 -14.75 11.38
C ASP A 2 10.75 -15.54 11.72
N LEU A 3 10.00 -15.97 10.71
CA LEU A 3 8.70 -16.63 10.92
C LEU A 3 8.83 -18.08 11.42
N LYS A 4 10.01 -18.70 11.34
CA LYS A 4 10.26 -20.06 11.84
C LYS A 4 10.71 -20.04 13.29
N THR A 5 11.58 -19.11 13.66
CA THR A 5 12.20 -19.04 14.99
C THR A 5 11.53 -18.05 15.93
N GLY A 6 10.76 -17.09 15.38
CA GLY A 6 10.20 -15.94 16.12
C GLY A 6 11.26 -14.89 16.49
N GLU A 7 12.51 -15.07 16.06
CA GLU A 7 13.59 -14.13 16.38
C GLU A 7 13.33 -12.78 15.71
N CYS A 8 13.41 -11.70 16.48
CA CYS A 8 13.31 -10.33 15.99
C CYS A 8 14.69 -9.71 15.91
N ARG A 9 15.02 -9.14 14.74
CA ARG A 9 16.23 -8.35 14.53
C ARG A 9 15.89 -6.93 14.15
N GLN A 10 16.55 -5.96 14.78
CA GLN A 10 16.44 -4.56 14.38
C GLN A 10 17.17 -4.35 13.06
N LEU A 11 16.49 -3.78 12.07
CA LEU A 11 17.02 -3.57 10.73
C LEU A 11 17.58 -2.16 10.50
N THR A 12 17.14 -1.19 11.31
CA THR A 12 17.55 0.21 11.18
C THR A 12 17.52 0.90 12.54
N GLN A 13 18.27 1.97 12.68
CA GLN A 13 18.24 2.87 13.83
C GLN A 13 17.60 4.21 13.48
N ALA A 14 16.70 4.23 12.49
CA ALA A 14 15.97 5.43 12.10
C ALA A 14 15.23 6.03 13.31
N HIS A 15 15.34 7.35 13.47
CA HIS A 15 14.74 8.09 14.59
C HIS A 15 13.38 8.70 14.21
N GLU A 16 13.22 9.12 12.94
CA GLU A 16 12.01 9.74 12.40
C GLU A 16 11.45 8.90 11.24
N LEU A 17 11.21 7.61 11.53
CA LEU A 17 10.77 6.64 10.55
C LEU A 17 9.38 6.98 9.98
N ASP A 18 9.30 7.17 8.66
CA ASP A 18 8.04 7.12 7.93
C ASP A 18 7.71 5.68 7.54
N THR A 19 6.81 5.05 8.26
CA THR A 19 6.39 3.67 7.98
C THR A 19 5.71 3.51 6.62
N ALA A 20 5.09 4.57 6.08
CA ALA A 20 4.48 4.55 4.75
C ALA A 20 5.51 4.59 3.62
N SER A 21 6.76 4.99 3.92
CA SER A 21 7.86 5.01 2.95
C SER A 21 8.62 3.68 2.88
N LEU A 22 8.36 2.75 3.80
CA LEU A 22 9.04 1.45 3.78
C LEU A 22 8.64 0.66 2.53
N SER A 23 9.62 0.39 1.68
CA SER A 23 9.45 -0.43 0.48
C SER A 23 10.58 -1.44 0.35
N LEU A 24 10.22 -2.70 0.09
CA LEU A 24 11.22 -3.74 -0.18
C LEU A 24 11.85 -3.55 -1.56
N LEU A 25 13.10 -3.95 -1.69
CA LEU A 25 13.73 -4.09 -3.00
C LEU A 25 13.17 -5.35 -3.70
N PRO A 26 13.01 -5.32 -5.04
CA PRO A 26 12.44 -6.44 -5.79
C PRO A 26 13.23 -7.75 -5.72
N ASP A 27 14.50 -7.70 -5.30
CA ASP A 27 15.37 -8.85 -5.10
C ASP A 27 15.30 -9.45 -3.68
N ASP A 28 14.41 -8.91 -2.83
CA ASP A 28 14.23 -9.28 -1.42
C ASP A 28 15.50 -9.16 -0.55
N ARG A 29 16.54 -8.41 -1.03
CA ARG A 29 17.81 -8.25 -0.31
C ARG A 29 17.91 -6.99 0.52
N GLY A 30 16.96 -6.09 0.38
CA GLY A 30 17.00 -4.81 1.08
C GLY A 30 15.66 -4.09 1.07
N PHE A 31 15.73 -2.87 1.56
CA PHE A 31 14.58 -1.97 1.66
C PHE A 31 15.02 -0.53 1.51
N ILE A 32 14.07 0.35 1.27
CA ILE A 32 14.21 1.79 1.43
C ILE A 32 13.24 2.30 2.49
N LEU A 33 13.59 3.40 3.13
CA LEU A 33 12.72 4.14 4.04
C LEU A 33 13.19 5.59 4.16
N PHE A 34 12.29 6.47 4.56
CA PHE A 34 12.66 7.81 5.01
C PHE A 34 12.89 7.83 6.53
N ASP A 35 14.01 8.46 6.92
CA ASP A 35 14.37 8.84 8.28
C ASP A 35 14.49 10.38 8.31
N GLY A 36 13.45 11.06 8.75
CA GLY A 36 13.32 12.51 8.58
C GLY A 36 13.41 12.89 7.10
N PRO A 37 14.35 13.80 6.68
CA PRO A 37 14.54 14.19 5.30
C PRO A 37 15.39 13.19 4.49
N ALA A 38 16.05 12.23 5.14
CA ALA A 38 16.98 11.32 4.49
C ALA A 38 16.28 10.05 3.97
N LEU A 39 16.38 9.77 2.67
CA LEU A 39 16.04 8.46 2.12
C LEU A 39 17.22 7.51 2.32
N ARG A 40 16.97 6.43 3.02
CA ARG A 40 17.99 5.42 3.36
C ARG A 40 17.69 4.12 2.61
N GLN A 41 18.75 3.44 2.21
CA GLN A 41 18.69 2.08 1.65
C GLN A 41 19.35 1.12 2.63
N GLY A 42 18.60 0.16 3.12
CA GLY A 42 19.09 -0.89 4.01
C GLY A 42 19.31 -2.22 3.28
N ASN A 43 20.20 -3.02 3.81
CA ASN A 43 20.50 -4.37 3.33
C ASN A 43 20.15 -5.39 4.42
N LEU A 44 19.28 -6.36 4.08
CA LEU A 44 18.74 -7.35 5.03
C LEU A 44 19.80 -8.38 5.50
N SER A 45 20.85 -8.62 4.70
CA SER A 45 21.89 -9.57 5.07
C SER A 45 22.97 -8.96 5.98
N THR A 46 23.39 -7.73 5.67
CA THR A 46 24.45 -7.05 6.44
C THR A 46 23.92 -6.23 7.61
N LEU A 47 22.62 -5.99 7.65
CA LEU A 47 21.92 -5.12 8.62
C LEU A 47 22.50 -3.70 8.66
N ARG A 48 23.04 -3.24 7.54
CA ARG A 48 23.58 -1.89 7.38
C ARG A 48 22.68 -1.11 6.45
N ASP A 49 22.55 0.17 6.72
CA ASP A 49 21.88 1.12 5.86
C ASP A 49 22.80 2.29 5.50
N ARG A 50 22.48 2.97 4.43
CA ARG A 50 23.17 4.17 3.96
C ARG A 50 22.15 5.18 3.47
N GLU A 51 22.48 6.45 3.63
CA GLU A 51 21.76 7.52 2.97
C GLU A 51 22.02 7.47 1.46
N VAL A 52 20.95 7.58 0.67
CA VAL A 52 21.03 7.62 -0.80
C VAL A 52 20.53 8.94 -1.37
N TYR A 53 19.76 9.69 -0.57
CA TYR A 53 19.26 10.99 -0.96
C TYR A 53 18.83 11.79 0.29
N SER A 54 18.96 13.10 0.24
CA SER A 54 18.39 14.00 1.25
C SER A 54 17.50 15.03 0.56
N ILE A 55 16.33 15.26 1.15
CA ILE A 55 15.37 16.27 0.68
C ILE A 55 16.00 17.65 0.83
N PRO A 56 16.05 18.48 -0.24
CA PRO A 56 16.71 19.77 -0.19
C PRO A 56 15.96 20.76 0.70
N GLU A 57 16.68 21.78 1.16
CA GLU A 57 16.11 22.88 1.93
C GLU A 57 14.92 23.54 1.19
N GLY A 58 13.91 23.94 1.94
CA GLY A 58 12.66 24.50 1.40
C GLY A 58 11.63 23.46 0.94
N TRP A 59 11.98 22.18 0.98
CA TRP A 59 11.08 21.07 0.70
C TRP A 59 10.97 20.14 1.90
N THR A 60 9.83 19.51 2.02
CA THR A 60 9.57 18.43 2.96
C THR A 60 9.18 17.17 2.21
N ARG A 61 9.32 16.00 2.83
CA ARG A 61 8.83 14.76 2.21
C ARG A 61 7.31 14.69 2.23
N GLY A 62 6.73 14.23 1.14
CA GLY A 62 5.33 13.77 1.12
C GLY A 62 5.22 12.34 1.67
N PRO A 63 4.00 11.92 2.09
CA PRO A 63 3.77 10.58 2.62
C PRO A 63 4.05 9.49 1.58
N GLY A 64 4.76 8.44 2.03
CA GLY A 64 5.02 7.25 1.24
C GLY A 64 6.16 7.36 0.23
N ALA A 65 6.76 6.21 -0.04
CA ALA A 65 7.72 6.02 -1.12
C ALA A 65 7.57 4.60 -1.68
N SER A 66 8.03 4.36 -2.90
CA SER A 66 8.04 3.02 -3.48
C SER A 66 9.26 2.81 -4.36
N MET A 67 9.66 1.55 -4.51
CA MET A 67 10.63 1.13 -5.51
C MET A 67 9.95 0.88 -6.85
N THR A 68 10.66 1.14 -7.94
CA THR A 68 10.27 0.63 -9.27
C THR A 68 10.44 -0.89 -9.32
N GLY A 69 9.64 -1.56 -10.15
CA GLY A 69 9.63 -3.03 -10.20
C GLY A 69 10.95 -3.67 -10.65
N ASP A 70 11.85 -2.90 -11.27
CA ASP A 70 13.21 -3.30 -11.64
C ASP A 70 14.25 -3.03 -10.54
N GLY A 71 13.85 -2.35 -9.44
CA GLY A 71 14.73 -2.01 -8.33
C GLY A 71 15.77 -0.92 -8.63
N VAL A 72 15.71 -0.28 -9.80
CA VAL A 72 16.71 0.70 -10.23
C VAL A 72 16.43 2.08 -9.66
N SER A 73 15.16 2.41 -9.41
CA SER A 73 14.78 3.74 -8.97
C SER A 73 13.75 3.70 -7.82
N SER A 74 13.69 4.78 -7.07
CA SER A 74 12.68 5.04 -6.04
C SER A 74 11.82 6.24 -6.43
N LEU A 75 10.56 6.21 -6.01
CA LEU A 75 9.55 7.24 -6.23
C LEU A 75 9.11 7.81 -4.88
N PHE A 76 9.05 9.14 -4.77
CA PHE A 76 8.54 9.84 -3.60
C PHE A 76 8.12 11.27 -3.97
N PHE A 77 7.37 11.91 -3.09
CA PHE A 77 7.04 13.32 -3.24
C PHE A 77 7.93 14.21 -2.38
N GLU A 78 8.32 15.35 -2.94
CA GLU A 78 8.78 16.51 -2.20
C GLU A 78 7.67 17.55 -2.23
N VAL A 79 7.38 18.15 -1.09
CA VAL A 79 6.25 19.06 -0.88
C VAL A 79 6.78 20.39 -0.36
N SER A 80 6.31 21.47 -0.94
CA SER A 80 6.50 22.85 -0.49
C SER A 80 5.15 23.52 -0.28
N PRO A 81 5.07 24.72 0.32
CA PRO A 81 3.82 25.46 0.45
C PRO A 81 3.13 25.79 -0.88
N GLN A 82 3.88 25.82 -1.99
CA GLN A 82 3.38 26.22 -3.31
C GLN A 82 3.08 25.03 -4.23
N ALA A 83 3.81 23.94 -4.08
CA ALA A 83 3.73 22.81 -5.02
C ALA A 83 4.23 21.52 -4.39
N SER A 84 3.86 20.40 -5.03
CA SER A 84 4.48 19.09 -4.81
C SER A 84 5.13 18.61 -6.08
N ARG A 85 6.27 17.96 -5.96
CA ARG A 85 6.94 17.33 -7.11
C ARG A 85 7.18 15.85 -6.86
N LEU A 86 6.75 15.04 -7.81
CA LEU A 86 7.04 13.61 -7.82
C LEU A 86 8.45 13.40 -8.33
N ARG A 87 9.27 12.72 -7.53
CA ARG A 87 10.68 12.47 -7.81
C ARG A 87 10.90 11.03 -8.24
N LEU A 88 11.75 10.84 -9.23
CA LEU A 88 12.32 9.55 -9.62
C LEU A 88 13.81 9.59 -9.32
N LEU A 89 14.22 8.86 -8.29
CA LEU A 89 15.60 8.79 -7.81
C LEU A 89 16.29 7.54 -8.35
N GLY A 90 17.33 7.69 -9.12
CA GLY A 90 18.20 6.59 -9.52
C GLY A 90 19.06 6.12 -8.35
N MET A 91 18.82 4.90 -7.86
CA MET A 91 19.43 4.37 -6.64
C MET A 91 20.96 4.23 -6.72
N ALA A 92 21.50 3.94 -7.90
CA ALA A 92 22.94 3.80 -8.09
C ALA A 92 23.70 5.12 -8.05
N LYS A 93 23.09 6.21 -8.56
CA LYS A 93 23.73 7.53 -8.71
C LYS A 93 23.32 8.54 -7.64
N GLY A 94 22.24 8.26 -6.89
CA GLY A 94 21.65 9.23 -5.95
C GLY A 94 21.10 10.50 -6.63
N SER A 95 20.85 10.44 -7.94
CA SER A 95 20.34 11.59 -8.70
C SER A 95 18.84 11.50 -8.89
N ALA A 96 18.11 12.53 -8.47
CA ALA A 96 16.67 12.60 -8.58
C ALA A 96 16.23 13.53 -9.72
N THR A 97 15.32 13.05 -10.56
CA THR A 97 14.65 13.84 -11.60
C THR A 97 13.20 14.11 -11.22
N THR A 98 12.66 15.25 -11.66
CA THR A 98 11.24 15.54 -11.47
C THR A 98 10.45 14.86 -12.58
N VAL A 99 9.50 13.99 -12.18
CA VAL A 99 8.54 13.38 -13.10
C VAL A 99 7.43 14.36 -13.45
N VAL A 100 6.83 14.95 -12.42
CA VAL A 100 5.77 15.96 -12.57
C VAL A 100 5.75 16.88 -11.35
N GLU A 101 5.37 18.14 -11.58
CA GLU A 101 5.04 19.09 -10.53
C GLU A 101 3.54 19.38 -10.55
N ILE A 102 2.92 19.41 -9.38
CA ILE A 102 1.47 19.53 -9.19
C ILE A 102 1.16 20.59 -8.12
N PRO A 103 0.05 21.35 -8.26
CA PRO A 103 -0.30 22.45 -7.34
C PRO A 103 -1.03 22.01 -6.08
N PHE A 104 -0.94 20.73 -5.70
CA PHE A 104 -1.59 20.15 -4.52
C PHE A 104 -0.66 19.13 -3.86
N PRO A 105 -0.85 18.80 -2.58
CA PRO A 105 -0.08 17.77 -1.92
C PRO A 105 -0.29 16.39 -2.55
N GLY A 106 0.77 15.86 -3.15
CA GLY A 106 0.81 14.49 -3.67
C GLY A 106 1.31 13.51 -2.62
N SER A 107 0.82 12.27 -2.65
CA SER A 107 1.21 11.25 -1.68
C SER A 107 1.14 9.83 -2.24
N HIS A 108 1.79 8.90 -1.52
CA HIS A 108 1.72 7.45 -1.76
C HIS A 108 1.96 7.07 -3.23
N PRO A 109 3.09 7.46 -3.83
CA PRO A 109 3.40 7.07 -5.19
C PRO A 109 3.69 5.57 -5.24
N ILE A 110 3.09 4.87 -6.19
CA ILE A 110 3.22 3.41 -6.38
C ILE A 110 3.56 3.15 -7.83
N ALA A 111 4.75 2.59 -8.08
CA ALA A 111 5.16 2.19 -9.42
C ALA A 111 4.21 1.13 -9.99
N ARG A 112 3.81 1.28 -11.25
CA ARG A 112 3.03 0.24 -11.94
C ARG A 112 3.93 -0.96 -12.23
N PRO A 113 3.55 -2.18 -11.84
CA PRO A 113 4.32 -3.37 -12.19
C PRO A 113 4.52 -3.49 -13.71
N ARG A 114 5.75 -3.73 -14.16
CA ARG A 114 6.13 -3.95 -15.56
C ARG A 114 5.86 -2.79 -16.53
N ARG A 115 5.57 -1.58 -16.04
CA ARG A 115 5.36 -0.38 -16.86
C ARG A 115 5.97 0.86 -16.21
N ALA A 116 6.46 1.79 -17.02
CA ALA A 116 7.05 3.06 -16.57
C ALA A 116 5.94 4.07 -16.22
N GLN A 117 5.09 3.75 -15.27
CA GLN A 117 3.98 4.59 -14.80
C GLN A 117 3.90 4.61 -13.27
N VAL A 118 3.38 5.69 -12.73
CA VAL A 118 3.17 5.90 -11.30
C VAL A 118 1.71 6.21 -11.03
N LEU A 119 1.13 5.43 -10.12
CA LEU A 119 -0.12 5.76 -9.45
C LEU A 119 0.21 6.63 -8.22
N TYR A 120 -0.51 7.73 -8.01
CA TYR A 120 -0.36 8.54 -6.80
C TYR A 120 -1.70 9.13 -6.34
N ARG A 121 -1.73 9.67 -5.14
CA ARG A 121 -2.96 10.18 -4.50
C ARG A 121 -2.94 11.69 -4.37
N GLN A 122 -4.12 12.28 -4.53
CA GLN A 122 -4.46 13.62 -4.08
C GLN A 122 -5.42 13.49 -2.89
N GLY A 123 -4.87 13.48 -1.68
CA GLY A 123 -5.67 13.19 -0.48
C GLY A 123 -6.42 11.87 -0.59
N ASP A 124 -7.64 11.84 -0.05
CA ASP A 124 -8.55 10.69 -0.13
C ASP A 124 -9.60 10.82 -1.25
N GLU A 125 -9.48 11.84 -2.10
CA GLU A 125 -10.49 12.16 -3.12
C GLU A 125 -10.17 11.61 -4.50
N ALA A 126 -8.89 11.48 -4.83
CA ALA A 126 -8.49 11.16 -6.19
C ALA A 126 -7.23 10.31 -6.32
N LEU A 127 -7.25 9.45 -7.33
CA LEU A 127 -6.09 8.74 -7.86
C LEU A 127 -5.67 9.36 -9.17
N TRP A 128 -4.36 9.49 -9.35
CA TRP A 128 -3.73 10.03 -10.54
C TRP A 128 -2.75 9.04 -11.12
N LEU A 129 -2.57 9.08 -12.42
CA LEU A 129 -1.61 8.26 -13.14
C LEU A 129 -0.74 9.16 -14.02
N VAL A 130 0.57 8.93 -13.99
CA VAL A 130 1.56 9.64 -14.82
C VAL A 130 2.61 8.67 -15.33
N ASN A 131 3.16 8.91 -16.53
CA ASN A 131 4.32 8.17 -17.01
C ASN A 131 5.62 8.70 -16.35
N PHE A 132 6.68 7.89 -16.28
CA PHE A 132 7.97 8.30 -15.71
C PHE A 132 8.62 9.49 -16.45
N ASP A 133 8.21 9.75 -17.70
CA ASP A 133 8.64 10.91 -18.49
C ASP A 133 7.77 12.17 -18.24
N GLY A 134 6.85 12.11 -17.28
CA GLY A 134 5.94 13.20 -16.94
C GLY A 134 4.73 13.35 -17.85
N ARG A 135 4.67 12.59 -18.94
CA ARG A 135 3.55 12.65 -19.88
C ARG A 135 2.32 11.90 -19.35
N GLN A 136 1.16 12.22 -19.91
CA GLN A 136 -0.13 11.60 -19.58
C GLN A 136 -0.48 11.69 -18.09
N ASN A 137 -0.10 12.78 -17.43
CA ASN A 137 -0.55 13.05 -16.07
C ASN A 137 -2.06 13.30 -16.07
N ARG A 138 -2.82 12.37 -15.49
CA ARG A 138 -4.28 12.40 -15.53
C ARG A 138 -4.92 11.84 -14.27
N LYS A 139 -6.03 12.44 -13.88
CA LYS A 139 -6.91 11.91 -12.84
C LYS A 139 -7.62 10.65 -13.38
N LEU A 140 -7.63 9.59 -12.59
CA LEU A 140 -8.39 8.39 -12.90
C LEU A 140 -9.88 8.62 -12.64
N LYS A 141 -10.72 8.06 -13.48
CA LYS A 141 -12.18 8.12 -13.33
C LYS A 141 -12.61 7.08 -12.28
N THR A 142 -12.56 7.45 -11.03
CA THR A 142 -13.02 6.64 -9.89
C THR A 142 -14.44 7.02 -9.47
N ALA A 143 -15.06 6.25 -8.58
CA ALA A 143 -16.33 6.64 -7.96
C ALA A 143 -16.19 8.00 -7.26
N SER A 144 -17.22 8.87 -7.40
CA SER A 144 -17.17 10.27 -6.98
C SER A 144 -18.05 10.60 -5.77
N ASP A 145 -18.85 9.64 -5.30
CA ASP A 145 -19.81 9.82 -4.19
C ASP A 145 -19.24 9.39 -2.83
N GLY A 146 -17.94 9.58 -2.62
CA GLY A 146 -17.27 9.18 -1.39
C GLY A 146 -15.77 9.44 -1.43
N THR A 147 -15.05 8.77 -0.54
CA THR A 147 -13.59 8.82 -0.43
C THR A 147 -12.93 7.51 -0.85
N ILE A 148 -11.64 7.59 -1.18
CA ILE A 148 -10.82 6.46 -1.56
C ILE A 148 -10.00 6.03 -0.33
N GLY A 149 -10.26 4.83 0.16
CA GLY A 149 -9.47 4.20 1.20
C GLY A 149 -8.15 3.62 0.65
N THR A 150 -7.80 2.39 1.05
CA THR A 150 -6.62 1.69 0.51
C THR A 150 -6.71 1.57 -1.01
N ALA A 151 -5.62 1.88 -1.72
CA ALA A 151 -5.53 1.72 -3.17
C ALA A 151 -4.15 1.18 -3.56
N PHE A 152 -4.09 0.21 -4.47
CA PHE A 152 -2.86 -0.41 -4.94
C PHE A 152 -3.05 -1.07 -6.31
N TRP A 153 -1.94 -1.39 -6.98
CA TRP A 153 -1.98 -2.18 -8.21
C TRP A 153 -2.35 -3.64 -7.89
N ALA A 154 -3.28 -4.21 -8.64
CA ALA A 154 -3.47 -5.66 -8.63
C ALA A 154 -2.14 -6.37 -8.99
N PRO A 155 -1.90 -7.60 -8.52
CA PRO A 155 -0.64 -8.30 -8.73
C PRO A 155 -0.21 -8.43 -10.20
N ASN A 156 -1.19 -8.47 -11.12
CA ASN A 156 -0.94 -8.49 -12.57
C ASN A 156 -0.49 -7.14 -13.16
N GLY A 157 -0.54 -6.04 -12.38
CA GLY A 157 -0.20 -4.69 -12.83
C GLY A 157 -1.13 -4.08 -13.88
N ARG A 158 -2.28 -4.69 -14.16
CA ARG A 158 -3.23 -4.20 -15.19
C ARG A 158 -4.26 -3.25 -14.60
N THR A 159 -4.70 -3.50 -13.39
CA THR A 159 -5.79 -2.77 -12.74
C THR A 159 -5.36 -2.20 -11.41
N VAL A 160 -6.04 -1.16 -10.96
CA VAL A 160 -5.95 -0.58 -9.62
C VAL A 160 -7.13 -1.06 -8.81
N LEU A 161 -6.87 -1.72 -7.70
CA LEU A 161 -7.86 -2.10 -6.70
C LEU A 161 -7.93 -1.02 -5.64
N TYR A 162 -9.14 -0.64 -5.23
CA TYR A 162 -9.29 0.34 -4.16
C TYR A 162 -10.59 0.15 -3.37
N LEU A 163 -10.59 0.64 -2.13
CA LEU A 163 -11.80 0.79 -1.33
C LEU A 163 -12.47 2.12 -1.66
N HIS A 164 -13.73 2.07 -2.01
CA HIS A 164 -14.61 3.22 -2.09
C HIS A 164 -15.48 3.27 -0.83
N ILE A 165 -15.37 4.36 -0.09
CA ILE A 165 -16.11 4.62 1.14
C ILE A 165 -17.15 5.69 0.83
N PRO A 166 -18.43 5.33 0.62
CA PRO A 166 -19.47 6.28 0.27
C PRO A 166 -19.67 7.34 1.35
N THR A 167 -19.98 8.56 0.94
CA THR A 167 -20.38 9.64 1.87
C THR A 167 -21.70 9.31 2.57
N ASP A 168 -22.60 8.65 1.85
CA ASP A 168 -23.85 8.13 2.41
C ASP A 168 -23.55 6.91 3.28
N VAL A 169 -23.66 7.08 4.60
CA VAL A 169 -23.38 6.05 5.61
C VAL A 169 -24.32 4.86 5.56
N THR A 170 -25.42 4.94 4.83
CA THR A 170 -26.37 3.82 4.62
C THR A 170 -25.88 2.87 3.53
N LYS A 171 -24.95 3.30 2.69
CA LYS A 171 -24.34 2.48 1.65
C LYS A 171 -23.16 1.69 2.21
N LEU A 172 -22.97 0.50 1.67
CA LEU A 172 -21.83 -0.36 2.00
C LEU A 172 -20.55 0.15 1.34
N VAL A 173 -19.42 -0.07 2.00
CA VAL A 173 -18.09 0.10 1.41
C VAL A 173 -17.96 -0.85 0.23
N ALA A 174 -17.37 -0.38 -0.85
CA ALA A 174 -17.19 -1.16 -2.06
C ALA A 174 -15.72 -1.40 -2.39
N ILE A 175 -15.36 -2.61 -2.79
CA ILE A 175 -14.12 -2.91 -3.48
C ILE A 175 -14.36 -2.61 -4.95
N ARG A 176 -13.53 -1.74 -5.50
CA ARG A 176 -13.61 -1.32 -6.91
C ARG A 176 -12.32 -1.63 -7.64
N GLU A 177 -12.45 -1.79 -8.94
CA GLU A 177 -11.35 -2.07 -9.85
C GLU A 177 -11.39 -1.07 -11.00
N HIS A 178 -10.32 -0.29 -11.12
CA HIS A 178 -10.12 0.63 -12.24
C HIS A 178 -9.11 0.05 -13.22
N THR A 179 -9.46 0.01 -14.50
CA THR A 179 -8.56 -0.38 -15.60
C THR A 179 -8.07 0.87 -16.31
N PRO A 180 -6.85 1.36 -16.04
CA PRO A 180 -6.38 2.63 -16.57
C PRO A 180 -6.28 2.67 -18.10
N ASP A 181 -5.92 1.55 -18.72
CA ASP A 181 -5.75 1.47 -20.17
C ASP A 181 -7.09 1.60 -20.92
N GLU A 182 -8.20 1.22 -20.28
CA GLU A 182 -9.57 1.33 -20.81
C GLU A 182 -10.35 2.52 -20.24
N ASN A 183 -9.75 3.19 -19.24
CA ASN A 183 -10.39 4.24 -18.42
C ASN A 183 -11.77 3.79 -17.87
N SER A 184 -11.86 2.52 -17.50
CA SER A 184 -13.07 1.90 -16.96
C SER A 184 -12.95 1.64 -15.46
N ASP A 185 -14.04 1.83 -14.74
CA ASP A 185 -14.14 1.62 -13.30
C ASP A 185 -15.37 0.78 -12.98
N LYS A 186 -15.19 -0.31 -12.25
CA LYS A 186 -16.28 -1.22 -11.90
C LYS A 186 -16.24 -1.60 -10.43
N GLN A 187 -17.41 -1.83 -9.88
CA GLN A 187 -17.54 -2.43 -8.55
C GLN A 187 -17.32 -3.94 -8.66
N VAL A 188 -16.37 -4.43 -7.86
CA VAL A 188 -16.06 -5.87 -7.75
C VAL A 188 -16.98 -6.54 -6.75
N ALA A 189 -17.08 -5.95 -5.55
CA ALA A 189 -17.92 -6.44 -4.48
C ALA A 189 -18.25 -5.31 -3.50
N THR A 190 -19.24 -5.54 -2.65
CA THR A 190 -19.46 -4.75 -1.44
C THR A 190 -18.92 -5.50 -0.25
N THR A 191 -18.47 -4.77 0.76
CA THR A 191 -18.04 -5.32 2.06
C THR A 191 -18.77 -4.60 3.17
N SER A 192 -19.09 -5.34 4.23
CA SER A 192 -19.84 -4.77 5.33
C SER A 192 -19.02 -3.72 6.09
N GLN A 193 -17.72 -3.93 6.26
CA GLN A 193 -16.97 -3.19 7.30
C GLN A 193 -15.47 -3.00 7.04
N PHE A 194 -14.96 -3.20 5.84
CA PHE A 194 -13.50 -3.07 5.60
C PHE A 194 -12.97 -1.67 5.95
N ALA A 195 -11.96 -1.61 6.82
CA ALA A 195 -11.16 -0.41 7.11
C ALA A 195 -9.92 -0.33 6.21
N SER A 196 -9.40 -1.49 5.77
CA SER A 196 -8.23 -1.63 4.90
C SER A 196 -8.47 -2.75 3.90
N LEU A 197 -7.69 -2.81 2.83
CA LEU A 197 -7.83 -3.79 1.76
C LEU A 197 -6.47 -4.38 1.41
N GLY A 198 -6.37 -5.70 1.41
CA GLY A 198 -5.31 -6.47 0.80
C GLY A 198 -5.89 -7.53 -0.14
N CYS A 199 -5.04 -8.16 -0.96
CA CYS A 199 -5.46 -9.30 -1.78
C CYS A 199 -4.37 -10.39 -1.77
N ASN A 200 -4.76 -11.60 -2.14
CA ASN A 200 -3.85 -12.70 -2.41
C ASN A 200 -3.14 -12.53 -3.77
N GLY A 201 -2.23 -13.45 -4.11
CA GLY A 201 -1.34 -13.34 -5.26
C GLY A 201 -2.01 -13.23 -6.64
N ASP A 202 -3.25 -13.66 -6.80
CA ASP A 202 -4.04 -13.57 -8.04
C ASP A 202 -5.25 -12.61 -7.95
N ALA A 203 -5.44 -11.97 -6.79
CA ALA A 203 -6.57 -11.12 -6.47
C ALA A 203 -7.94 -11.83 -6.55
N SER A 204 -7.99 -13.14 -6.31
CA SER A 204 -9.23 -13.91 -6.20
C SER A 204 -9.86 -13.80 -4.82
N VAL A 205 -9.06 -13.50 -3.79
CA VAL A 205 -9.48 -13.32 -2.40
C VAL A 205 -8.97 -11.99 -1.86
N PHE A 206 -9.87 -11.24 -1.24
CA PHE A 206 -9.55 -9.99 -0.54
C PHE A 206 -9.53 -10.22 0.96
N VAL A 207 -8.70 -9.46 1.66
CA VAL A 207 -8.66 -9.42 3.12
C VAL A 207 -8.82 -8.00 3.62
N GLY A 208 -9.54 -7.84 4.72
CA GLY A 208 -9.71 -6.55 5.39
C GLY A 208 -9.93 -6.72 6.89
N ALA A 209 -9.75 -5.64 7.63
CA ALA A 209 -10.12 -5.56 9.03
C ALA A 209 -11.46 -4.84 9.16
N SER A 210 -12.32 -5.32 10.03
CA SER A 210 -13.55 -4.63 10.37
C SER A 210 -13.26 -3.31 11.08
N ARG A 211 -13.84 -2.21 10.59
CA ARG A 211 -13.80 -0.89 11.26
C ARG A 211 -14.75 -0.79 12.46
N ASN A 212 -15.65 -1.75 12.62
CA ASN A 212 -16.59 -1.78 13.73
C ASN A 212 -15.94 -2.33 14.99
N ARG A 213 -15.76 -1.50 16.00
CA ARG A 213 -15.13 -1.90 17.28
C ARG A 213 -15.93 -2.95 18.05
N ASN A 214 -17.24 -3.03 17.84
CA ASN A 214 -18.08 -4.04 18.47
C ASN A 214 -18.05 -5.40 17.74
N SER A 215 -17.44 -5.43 16.55
CA SER A 215 -17.28 -6.63 15.72
C SER A 215 -15.88 -6.62 15.08
N PRO A 216 -14.82 -6.75 15.91
CA PRO A 216 -13.43 -6.48 15.51
C PRO A 216 -12.80 -7.68 14.81
N HIS A 217 -13.26 -8.00 13.61
CA HIS A 217 -12.87 -9.22 12.89
C HIS A 217 -11.90 -8.95 11.74
N ILE A 218 -11.03 -9.93 11.49
CA ILE A 218 -10.37 -10.11 10.19
C ILE A 218 -11.36 -10.82 9.28
N LEU A 219 -11.62 -10.21 8.14
CA LEU A 219 -12.60 -10.66 7.16
C LEU A 219 -11.90 -11.01 5.86
N ILE A 220 -12.31 -12.09 5.21
CA ILE A 220 -11.97 -12.37 3.81
C ILE A 220 -13.21 -12.25 2.95
N LEU A 221 -13.03 -11.83 1.70
CA LEU A 221 -14.08 -11.74 0.70
C LEU A 221 -13.65 -12.50 -0.55
N LEU A 222 -14.42 -13.54 -0.89
CA LEU A 222 -14.21 -14.32 -2.10
C LEU A 222 -14.75 -13.55 -3.31
N ARG A 223 -13.87 -13.20 -4.26
CA ARG A 223 -14.19 -12.31 -5.39
C ARG A 223 -15.32 -12.85 -6.26
N VAL A 224 -15.25 -14.11 -6.65
CA VAL A 224 -16.23 -14.74 -7.56
C VAL A 224 -17.57 -14.95 -6.87
N ALA A 225 -17.53 -15.57 -5.69
CA ALA A 225 -18.74 -15.84 -4.92
C ALA A 225 -19.35 -14.59 -4.28
N ARG A 226 -18.61 -13.48 -4.19
CA ARG A 226 -18.98 -12.25 -3.47
C ARG A 226 -19.40 -12.50 -2.03
N ARG A 227 -18.77 -13.52 -1.41
CA ARG A 227 -19.09 -13.95 -0.06
C ARG A 227 -18.02 -13.46 0.90
N GLU A 228 -18.44 -12.76 1.95
CA GLU A 228 -17.59 -12.36 3.07
C GLU A 228 -17.63 -13.44 4.16
N LEU A 229 -16.46 -13.80 4.68
CA LEU A 229 -16.26 -14.77 5.74
C LEU A 229 -15.44 -14.14 6.87
N MET A 230 -15.80 -14.48 8.09
CA MET A 230 -15.08 -14.07 9.28
C MET A 230 -14.00 -15.10 9.61
N LEU A 231 -12.75 -14.66 9.81
CA LEU A 231 -11.65 -15.56 10.17
C LEU A 231 -11.38 -15.59 11.67
N CYS A 232 -11.13 -14.42 12.26
CA CYS A 232 -10.80 -14.30 13.68
C CYS A 232 -11.04 -12.86 14.15
N GLU A 233 -11.01 -12.63 15.47
CA GLU A 233 -11.06 -11.31 16.07
C GLU A 233 -9.65 -10.68 16.12
N HIS A 234 -9.51 -9.44 15.65
CA HIS A 234 -8.25 -8.70 15.79
C HIS A 234 -8.13 -7.99 17.13
N ARG A 235 -9.24 -7.57 17.75
CA ARG A 235 -9.31 -6.85 19.05
C ARG A 235 -8.35 -5.67 19.17
N CYS A 236 -7.99 -5.02 18.06
CA CYS A 236 -7.12 -3.87 18.07
C CYS A 236 -7.89 -2.63 18.52
N SER A 237 -7.26 -1.78 19.32
CA SER A 237 -7.86 -0.51 19.76
C SER A 237 -8.14 0.46 18.61
N ASP A 238 -7.30 0.41 17.56
CA ASP A 238 -7.48 1.14 16.30
C ASP A 238 -7.65 0.16 15.13
N PRO A 239 -8.88 -0.04 14.60
CA PRO A 239 -9.13 -0.91 13.46
C PRO A 239 -8.39 -0.52 12.17
N PHE A 240 -8.07 0.77 11.98
CA PHE A 240 -7.35 1.24 10.79
C PHE A 240 -5.86 0.88 10.84
N ALA A 241 -5.32 0.63 12.02
CA ALA A 241 -3.94 0.20 12.19
C ALA A 241 -3.74 -1.31 11.95
N VAL A 242 -4.79 -2.12 11.85
CA VAL A 242 -4.70 -3.59 11.75
C VAL A 242 -4.03 -4.05 10.47
N SER A 243 -4.35 -3.45 9.33
CA SER A 243 -3.72 -3.63 8.01
C SER A 243 -3.37 -5.08 7.65
N PRO A 244 -4.37 -5.99 7.53
CA PRO A 244 -4.10 -7.39 7.23
C PRO A 244 -3.58 -7.57 5.80
N ILE A 245 -2.59 -8.47 5.66
CA ILE A 245 -1.96 -8.81 4.39
C ILE A 245 -1.80 -10.32 4.24
N PHE A 246 -1.88 -10.82 3.01
CA PHE A 246 -1.53 -12.20 2.71
C PHE A 246 -0.01 -12.42 2.70
N SER A 247 0.41 -13.63 3.08
CA SER A 247 1.75 -14.12 2.75
C SER A 247 1.90 -14.30 1.24
N PRO A 248 3.13 -14.32 0.69
CA PRO A 248 3.36 -14.52 -0.75
C PRO A 248 2.78 -15.84 -1.28
N ASP A 249 2.74 -16.89 -0.46
CA ASP A 249 2.13 -18.19 -0.78
C ASP A 249 0.60 -18.22 -0.62
N SER A 250 0.00 -17.11 -0.21
CA SER A 250 -1.45 -16.95 0.05
C SER A 250 -2.04 -17.88 1.13
N GLN A 251 -1.19 -18.58 1.89
CA GLN A 251 -1.63 -19.55 2.90
C GLN A 251 -1.81 -18.95 4.29
N ARG A 252 -1.32 -17.72 4.51
CA ARG A 252 -1.36 -17.04 5.79
C ARG A 252 -1.79 -15.59 5.62
N ILE A 253 -2.41 -15.07 6.66
CA ILE A 253 -2.70 -13.63 6.78
C ILE A 253 -1.97 -13.14 8.03
N TYR A 254 -1.19 -12.07 7.85
CA TYR A 254 -0.53 -11.35 8.93
C TYR A 254 -1.27 -10.05 9.20
N PHE A 255 -1.43 -9.70 10.46
CA PHE A 255 -2.03 -8.44 10.88
C PHE A 255 -1.42 -7.97 12.20
N GLN A 256 -1.47 -6.67 12.46
CA GLN A 256 -1.05 -6.15 13.75
C GLN A 256 -2.24 -5.95 14.68
N SER A 257 -1.99 -6.09 15.99
CA SER A 257 -2.94 -5.78 17.03
C SER A 257 -2.22 -5.45 18.34
N ASP A 258 -2.88 -4.66 19.18
CA ASP A 258 -2.48 -4.35 20.55
C ASP A 258 -3.34 -5.07 21.60
N ARG A 259 -4.04 -6.13 21.21
CA ARG A 259 -4.97 -6.92 22.03
C ARG A 259 -4.38 -7.42 23.36
N ASP A 260 -3.08 -7.61 23.42
CA ASP A 260 -2.35 -8.09 24.62
C ASP A 260 -1.60 -6.93 25.32
N GLY A 261 -2.07 -5.68 25.16
CA GLY A 261 -1.53 -4.48 25.79
C GLY A 261 -0.29 -3.88 25.13
N LYS A 262 0.24 -4.51 24.08
CA LYS A 262 1.34 -4.01 23.24
C LYS A 262 1.13 -4.41 21.79
N ARG A 263 1.61 -3.59 20.87
CA ARG A 263 1.55 -3.90 19.44
C ARG A 263 2.38 -5.12 19.12
N ALA A 264 1.76 -6.08 18.46
CA ALA A 264 2.39 -7.31 17.98
C ALA A 264 1.83 -7.70 16.61
N ILE A 265 2.55 -8.55 15.90
CA ILE A 265 2.11 -9.16 14.64
C ILE A 265 1.52 -10.52 14.96
N TYR A 266 0.31 -10.72 14.50
CA TYR A 266 -0.44 -11.97 14.60
C TYR A 266 -0.54 -12.64 13.23
N MET A 267 -0.74 -13.93 13.22
CA MET A 267 -0.88 -14.73 12.01
C MET A 267 -2.05 -15.70 12.15
N VAL A 268 -2.82 -15.82 11.08
CA VAL A 268 -3.85 -16.87 10.92
C VAL A 268 -3.59 -17.65 9.63
N ARG A 269 -3.77 -18.96 9.67
CA ARG A 269 -3.67 -19.83 8.50
C ARG A 269 -5.00 -19.86 7.78
N VAL A 270 -4.93 -19.78 6.43
CA VAL A 270 -6.11 -19.77 5.55
C VAL A 270 -6.04 -20.81 4.45
N ASP A 271 -5.04 -21.71 4.48
CA ASP A 271 -4.85 -22.80 3.54
C ASP A 271 -6.13 -23.66 3.33
N LYS A 272 -6.84 -23.95 4.41
CA LYS A 272 -8.08 -24.75 4.37
C LYS A 272 -9.29 -24.03 3.75
N PHE A 273 -9.27 -22.69 3.69
CA PHE A 273 -10.39 -21.91 3.14
C PHE A 273 -10.24 -21.64 1.64
N VAL A 274 -9.03 -21.78 1.11
CA VAL A 274 -8.72 -21.56 -0.31
C VAL A 274 -8.91 -22.85 -1.12
N GLU A 275 -8.57 -24.01 -0.54
CA GLU A 275 -8.70 -25.31 -1.21
C GLU A 275 -10.16 -25.73 -1.45
N GLU A 276 -11.09 -25.34 -0.59
CA GLU A 276 -12.53 -25.66 -0.75
C GLU A 276 -13.25 -24.81 -1.80
N THR A 277 -12.58 -23.82 -2.40
CA THR A 277 -13.16 -22.93 -3.42
C THR A 277 -12.77 -23.29 -4.85
N GLU A 278 -11.85 -24.23 -5.04
CA GLU A 278 -11.43 -24.74 -6.36
C GLU A 278 -12.22 -25.98 -6.85
N ALA A 279 -13.25 -26.40 -6.13
CA ALA A 279 -14.08 -27.55 -6.46
C ALA A 279 -15.37 -27.19 -7.22
#